data_cd0f75aae2a2cc1edb1420d696cf709f
#
_entry.id   cd0f75aae2a2cc1edb1420d696cf709f
#
_cell.length_a   1.000
_cell.length_b   1.000
_cell.length_c   1.000
_cell.angle_alpha   90.00
_cell.angle_beta   90.00
_cell.angle_gamma   90.00
#
_symmetry.space_group_name_H-M   'P 1'
#
loop_
_entity.id
_entity.type
_entity.pdbx_description
1 polymer ?
#
loop_
_entity_poly.entity_id
_entity_poly.type
_entity_poly.pdbx_seq_one_letter_code
_entity_poly.pdbx_strand_id
1 'polypeptide(L)'
;MNRTNLRSTASVIAKSALISSALFAFAPSVVCAEQMAKKGTTPYVTHFIFRPLMSIDIPGLGTATNLEAVGTTQNMQGEKMLDKMSARCAALSVASGEKKYIDGACVLTDGDGDQIFSTFDTRDTDKSQPKMDCGTHIITGGTGKYKGITGSEPFACINMPALAGPGGYTAMDIPHNTAWEIK
;
A
#
# COMPACT_ATOMS: atom_id res chain seq x y z
N MET A 1 -61.86 -10.34 -56.09
CA MET A 1 -61.99 -10.52 -57.56
C MET A 1 -60.60 -10.41 -58.15
N ASN A 2 -60.24 -11.45 -58.99
CA ASN A 2 -59.15 -11.55 -59.98
C ASN A 2 -57.69 -11.47 -59.41
N ARG A 3 -57.02 -12.60 -59.34
CA ARG A 3 -56.32 -13.40 -60.37
C ARG A 3 -55.31 -12.55 -61.20
N THR A 4 -54.00 -12.83 -61.06
CA THR A 4 -53.32 -13.62 -62.14
C THR A 4 -51.89 -14.03 -61.70
N ASN A 5 -51.63 -15.29 -61.93
CA ASN A 5 -50.33 -15.96 -61.93
C ASN A 5 -49.40 -15.42 -63.03
N LEU A 6 -48.11 -15.38 -62.78
CA LEU A 6 -47.15 -15.74 -63.84
C LEU A 6 -45.91 -16.35 -63.19
N ARG A 7 -45.66 -17.60 -63.61
CA ARG A 7 -44.43 -18.38 -63.40
C ARG A 7 -43.37 -17.81 -64.34
N SER A 8 -42.15 -17.75 -63.87
CA SER A 8 -41.00 -17.85 -64.78
C SER A 8 -39.82 -18.49 -64.02
N THR A 9 -39.28 -19.43 -64.74
CA THR A 9 -38.31 -20.47 -64.45
C THR A 9 -36.89 -19.96 -64.39
N ALA A 10 -36.11 -20.63 -63.51
CA ALA A 10 -34.70 -21.09 -63.65
C ALA A 10 -33.59 -20.09 -63.94
N SER A 11 -32.63 -20.05 -63.04
CA SER A 11 -31.26 -20.42 -63.40
C SER A 11 -30.43 -20.64 -62.14
N VAL A 12 -29.97 -21.87 -61.97
CA VAL A 12 -29.03 -22.30 -60.97
C VAL A 12 -27.62 -21.89 -61.45
N ILE A 13 -26.99 -20.96 -60.74
CA ILE A 13 -25.53 -20.75 -60.91
C ILE A 13 -24.94 -21.04 -59.54
N ALA A 14 -24.32 -22.24 -59.44
CA ALA A 14 -23.45 -22.66 -58.35
C ALA A 14 -22.17 -21.79 -58.41
N LYS A 15 -22.00 -20.89 -57.47
CA LYS A 15 -20.71 -20.26 -57.16
C LYS A 15 -20.15 -20.91 -55.92
N SER A 16 -19.15 -21.77 -56.12
CA SER A 16 -18.30 -22.31 -55.07
C SER A 16 -17.52 -21.18 -54.39
N ALA A 17 -17.94 -20.85 -53.19
CA ALA A 17 -17.16 -19.92 -52.35
C ALA A 17 -16.11 -20.78 -51.59
N LEU A 18 -14.86 -20.60 -51.96
CA LEU A 18 -13.70 -21.07 -51.22
C LEU A 18 -13.64 -20.29 -49.91
N ILE A 19 -14.01 -20.93 -48.80
CA ILE A 19 -13.82 -20.39 -47.46
C ILE A 19 -12.37 -20.66 -47.08
N SER A 20 -11.52 -19.65 -47.25
CA SER A 20 -10.15 -19.62 -46.71
C SER A 20 -10.28 -19.45 -45.19
N SER A 21 -10.16 -20.56 -44.45
CA SER A 21 -10.06 -20.51 -42.99
C SER A 21 -8.68 -19.99 -42.61
N ALA A 22 -8.60 -18.68 -42.30
CA ALA A 22 -7.43 -18.09 -41.67
C ALA A 22 -7.37 -18.58 -40.21
N LEU A 23 -6.52 -19.57 -39.95
CA LEU A 23 -6.13 -19.96 -38.61
C LEU A 23 -5.34 -18.80 -37.98
N PHE A 24 -6.01 -17.96 -37.18
CA PHE A 24 -5.35 -17.05 -36.29
C PHE A 24 -4.69 -17.88 -35.19
N ALA A 25 -3.38 -18.13 -35.34
CA ALA A 25 -2.56 -18.65 -34.26
C ALA A 25 -2.51 -17.59 -33.14
N PHE A 26 -3.34 -17.75 -32.12
CA PHE A 26 -3.18 -17.05 -30.86
C PHE A 26 -1.88 -17.54 -30.21
N ALA A 27 -0.77 -16.81 -30.44
CA ALA A 27 0.40 -16.99 -29.62
C ALA A 27 0.05 -16.53 -28.19
N PRO A 28 0.19 -17.39 -27.18
CA PRO A 28 0.03 -16.95 -25.81
C PRO A 28 1.08 -15.87 -25.55
N SER A 29 0.65 -14.65 -25.28
CA SER A 29 1.52 -13.61 -24.79
C SER A 29 2.03 -14.08 -23.43
N VAL A 30 3.27 -14.55 -23.38
CA VAL A 30 3.96 -14.78 -22.10
C VAL A 30 4.12 -13.42 -21.47
N VAL A 31 3.17 -13.06 -20.60
CA VAL A 31 3.35 -11.94 -19.69
C VAL A 31 4.47 -12.35 -18.75
N CYS A 32 5.70 -11.93 -19.06
CA CYS A 32 6.79 -11.99 -18.10
C CYS A 32 6.31 -11.21 -16.87
N ALA A 33 5.95 -11.92 -15.81
CA ALA A 33 5.75 -11.30 -14.52
C ALA A 33 7.08 -10.63 -14.17
N GLU A 34 7.08 -9.30 -14.11
CA GLU A 34 8.26 -8.52 -13.74
C GLU A 34 8.68 -8.98 -12.34
N GLN A 35 9.82 -9.66 -12.29
CA GLN A 35 10.31 -10.21 -11.04
C GLN A 35 10.68 -9.04 -10.12
N MET A 36 10.04 -8.95 -8.97
CA MET A 36 10.32 -7.90 -7.98
C MET A 36 11.81 -7.94 -7.59
N ALA A 37 12.44 -6.77 -7.52
CA ALA A 37 13.81 -6.64 -7.03
C ALA A 37 13.95 -7.32 -5.66
N LYS A 38 15.14 -7.84 -5.36
CA LYS A 38 15.40 -8.51 -4.07
C LYS A 38 15.90 -7.54 -3.00
N LYS A 39 16.31 -6.34 -3.37
CA LYS A 39 16.74 -5.28 -2.45
C LYS A 39 16.62 -3.92 -3.13
N GLY A 40 16.51 -2.87 -2.34
CA GLY A 40 16.44 -1.51 -2.86
C GLY A 40 16.35 -0.46 -1.79
N THR A 41 16.26 0.78 -2.26
CA THR A 41 15.91 1.94 -1.43
C THR A 41 14.71 2.62 -2.07
N THR A 42 13.67 2.82 -1.28
CA THR A 42 12.37 3.33 -1.77
C THR A 42 11.93 4.50 -0.91
N PRO A 43 11.95 5.73 -1.42
CA PRO A 43 11.30 6.85 -0.78
C PRO A 43 9.79 6.78 -1.02
N TYR A 44 9.01 6.87 0.06
CA TYR A 44 7.56 6.90 -0.02
C TYR A 44 6.97 7.76 1.10
N VAL A 45 5.69 8.13 0.97
CA VAL A 45 4.94 8.84 1.99
C VAL A 45 3.77 7.98 2.43
N THR A 46 3.53 7.90 3.74
CA THR A 46 2.27 7.39 4.27
C THR A 46 1.40 8.56 4.71
N HIS A 47 0.20 8.62 4.16
CA HIS A 47 -0.83 9.60 4.53
C HIS A 47 -1.70 8.97 5.61
N PHE A 48 -1.47 9.33 6.86
CA PHE A 48 -2.16 8.76 8.01
C PHE A 48 -3.25 9.65 8.57
N ILE A 49 -4.29 9.01 9.09
CA ILE A 49 -5.24 9.57 10.04
C ILE A 49 -5.06 8.81 11.35
N PHE A 50 -4.72 9.52 12.42
CA PHE A 50 -4.59 9.00 13.76
C PHE A 50 -5.89 9.19 14.54
N ARG A 51 -6.29 8.17 15.27
CA ARG A 51 -7.46 8.16 16.15
C ARG A 51 -7.05 7.70 17.55
N PRO A 52 -7.24 8.53 18.60
CA PRO A 52 -7.10 8.06 19.97
C PRO A 52 -8.25 7.08 20.28
N LEU A 53 -7.90 5.93 20.85
CA LEU A 53 -8.86 4.89 21.26
C LEU A 53 -9.16 4.97 22.75
N MET A 54 -8.13 5.16 23.56
CA MET A 54 -8.21 5.22 25.00
C MET A 54 -7.05 6.06 25.54
N SER A 55 -7.34 6.91 26.50
CA SER A 55 -6.32 7.66 27.24
C SER A 55 -6.49 7.46 28.72
N ILE A 56 -5.38 7.35 29.43
CA ILE A 56 -5.34 7.27 30.89
C ILE A 56 -4.32 8.27 31.40
N ASP A 57 -4.68 8.95 32.48
CA ASP A 57 -3.74 9.77 33.24
C ASP A 57 -3.13 8.92 34.36
N ILE A 58 -1.80 8.90 34.38
CA ILE A 58 -1.04 8.12 35.37
C ILE A 58 -0.41 9.12 36.33
N PRO A 59 -0.86 9.17 37.61
CA PRO A 59 -0.34 10.10 38.60
C PRO A 59 1.19 10.03 38.71
N GLY A 60 1.86 11.18 38.56
CA GLY A 60 3.32 11.30 38.62
C GLY A 60 4.06 10.86 37.34
N LEU A 61 3.36 10.26 36.35
CA LEU A 61 3.95 9.87 35.08
C LEU A 61 3.46 10.72 33.90
N GLY A 62 2.17 11.08 33.86
CA GLY A 62 1.56 11.82 32.76
C GLY A 62 0.46 11.03 32.06
N THR A 63 0.27 11.24 30.76
CA THR A 63 -0.81 10.61 29.98
C THR A 63 -0.27 9.54 29.05
N ALA A 64 -0.93 8.39 29.06
CA ALA A 64 -0.70 7.32 28.07
C ALA A 64 -1.95 7.16 27.19
N THR A 65 -1.79 7.15 25.87
CA THR A 65 -2.88 7.09 24.89
C THR A 65 -2.63 5.98 23.88
N ASN A 66 -3.59 5.05 23.77
CA ASN A 66 -3.61 4.11 22.66
C ASN A 66 -4.12 4.79 21.41
N LEU A 67 -3.41 4.62 20.32
CA LEU A 67 -3.70 5.20 19.02
C LEU A 67 -3.92 4.11 17.98
N GLU A 68 -4.86 4.32 17.10
CA GLU A 68 -4.93 3.64 15.80
C GLU A 68 -4.58 4.65 14.71
N ALA A 69 -3.73 4.24 13.77
CA ALA A 69 -3.50 4.98 12.55
C ALA A 69 -3.94 4.16 11.35
N VAL A 70 -4.66 4.79 10.44
CA VAL A 70 -5.06 4.20 9.15
C VAL A 70 -4.67 5.14 8.03
N GLY A 71 -4.21 4.59 6.91
CA GLY A 71 -3.74 5.42 5.81
C GLY A 71 -3.42 4.64 4.56
N THR A 72 -2.75 5.32 3.64
CA THR A 72 -2.28 4.75 2.37
C THR A 72 -0.86 5.22 2.09
N THR A 73 -0.11 4.40 1.36
CA THR A 73 1.24 4.75 0.93
C THR A 73 1.25 5.28 -0.51
N GLN A 74 2.20 6.16 -0.79
CA GLN A 74 2.50 6.67 -2.11
C GLN A 74 4.00 6.62 -2.36
N ASN A 75 4.43 5.82 -3.33
CA ASN A 75 5.83 5.78 -3.78
C ASN A 75 6.20 7.09 -4.46
N MET A 76 7.34 7.69 -4.10
CA MET A 76 7.76 8.99 -4.62
C MET A 76 8.53 8.91 -5.94
N GLN A 77 8.86 7.70 -6.41
CA GLN A 77 9.57 7.43 -7.67
C GLN A 77 8.66 6.82 -8.73
N GLY A 78 7.38 6.54 -8.39
CA GLY A 78 6.42 5.90 -9.28
C GLY A 78 6.62 4.40 -9.46
N GLU A 79 7.42 3.78 -8.58
CA GLU A 79 7.63 2.34 -8.56
C GLU A 79 6.49 1.61 -7.83
N LYS A 80 6.37 0.30 -8.06
CA LYS A 80 5.31 -0.50 -7.40
C LYS A 80 5.57 -0.81 -5.93
N MET A 81 6.85 -0.82 -5.53
CA MET A 81 7.24 -1.11 -4.15
C MET A 81 6.75 0.00 -3.22
N LEU A 82 6.01 -0.34 -2.17
CA LEU A 82 5.44 0.59 -1.20
C LEU A 82 4.52 1.67 -1.83
N ASP A 83 3.89 1.37 -2.99
CA ASP A 83 2.90 2.24 -3.62
C ASP A 83 1.49 1.70 -3.42
N LYS A 84 0.54 2.59 -3.10
CA LYS A 84 -0.89 2.28 -2.97
C LYS A 84 -1.21 1.11 -2.04
N MET A 85 -0.38 0.92 -1.02
CA MET A 85 -0.68 -0.04 0.04
C MET A 85 -1.61 0.61 1.07
N SER A 86 -2.54 -0.16 1.62
CA SER A 86 -3.26 0.25 2.81
C SER A 86 -2.35 0.09 4.03
N ALA A 87 -2.35 1.06 4.92
CA ALA A 87 -1.55 1.07 6.13
C ALA A 87 -2.44 1.06 7.36
N ARG A 88 -2.12 0.22 8.35
CA ARG A 88 -2.76 0.23 9.65
C ARG A 88 -1.72 0.02 10.74
N CYS A 89 -1.75 0.89 11.76
CA CYS A 89 -0.85 0.81 12.90
C CYS A 89 -1.63 0.84 14.20
N ALA A 90 -1.10 0.13 15.19
CA ALA A 90 -1.48 0.25 16.59
C ALA A 90 -0.29 0.82 17.36
N ALA A 91 -0.53 1.84 18.18
CA ALA A 91 0.53 2.56 18.84
C ALA A 91 0.15 2.97 20.27
N LEU A 92 1.18 3.17 21.09
CA LEU A 92 1.09 3.78 22.41
C LEU A 92 1.85 5.10 22.40
N SER A 93 1.15 6.19 22.64
CA SER A 93 1.75 7.50 22.89
C SER A 93 1.84 7.75 24.38
N VAL A 94 3.02 8.14 24.87
CA VAL A 94 3.23 8.52 26.26
C VAL A 94 3.74 9.95 26.32
N ALA A 95 3.10 10.77 27.15
CA ALA A 95 3.53 12.13 27.47
C ALA A 95 3.80 12.23 28.97
N SER A 96 5.09 12.36 29.36
CA SER A 96 5.54 12.42 30.74
C SER A 96 6.47 13.62 30.94
N GLY A 97 5.95 14.70 31.49
CA GLY A 97 6.68 15.97 31.59
C GLY A 97 7.05 16.48 30.17
N GLU A 98 8.34 16.73 29.95
CA GLU A 98 8.87 17.16 28.64
C GLU A 98 9.09 15.97 27.68
N LYS A 99 9.04 14.75 28.16
CA LYS A 99 9.27 13.56 27.35
C LYS A 99 7.99 13.14 26.67
N LYS A 100 8.05 13.02 25.36
CA LYS A 100 6.97 12.46 24.54
C LYS A 100 7.56 11.43 23.61
N TYR A 101 6.91 10.29 23.50
CA TYR A 101 7.28 9.27 22.53
C TYR A 101 6.05 8.48 22.07
N ILE A 102 6.19 7.86 20.93
CA ILE A 102 5.19 6.93 20.38
C ILE A 102 5.95 5.70 19.93
N ASP A 103 5.47 4.52 20.32
CA ASP A 103 5.93 3.24 19.79
C ASP A 103 4.76 2.39 19.34
N GLY A 104 5.03 1.44 18.45
CA GLY A 104 3.97 0.62 17.91
C GLY A 104 4.40 -0.33 16.79
N ALA A 105 3.39 -0.89 16.14
CA ALA A 105 3.56 -1.78 15.02
C ALA A 105 2.59 -1.44 13.90
N CYS A 106 3.03 -1.68 12.67
CA CYS A 106 2.26 -1.42 11.45
C CYS A 106 2.18 -2.66 10.58
N VAL A 107 1.08 -2.76 9.84
CA VAL A 107 0.91 -3.64 8.69
C VAL A 107 0.58 -2.79 7.47
N LEU A 108 1.34 -3.01 6.40
CA LEU A 108 1.05 -2.50 5.07
C LEU A 108 0.50 -3.65 4.24
N THR A 109 -0.60 -3.46 3.52
CA THR A 109 -1.24 -4.49 2.70
C THR A 109 -1.43 -3.94 1.29
N ASP A 110 -0.94 -4.64 0.29
CA ASP A 110 -1.08 -4.24 -1.10
C ASP A 110 -2.39 -4.75 -1.74
N GLY A 111 -2.58 -4.45 -3.03
CA GLY A 111 -3.78 -4.82 -3.78
C GLY A 111 -3.97 -6.32 -3.98
N ASP A 112 -2.92 -7.14 -3.83
CA ASP A 112 -2.98 -8.60 -3.91
C ASP A 112 -3.25 -9.25 -2.54
N GLY A 113 -3.21 -8.45 -1.45
CA GLY A 113 -3.35 -8.91 -0.07
C GLY A 113 -2.03 -9.33 0.58
N ASP A 114 -0.89 -9.15 -0.11
CA ASP A 114 0.42 -9.39 0.46
C ASP A 114 0.82 -8.28 1.42
N GLN A 115 1.54 -8.63 2.50
CA GLN A 115 1.74 -7.74 3.63
C GLN A 115 3.22 -7.52 3.96
N ILE A 116 3.52 -6.34 4.48
CA ILE A 116 4.80 -5.99 5.12
C ILE A 116 4.49 -5.61 6.57
N PHE A 117 5.31 -6.10 7.51
CA PHE A 117 5.19 -5.83 8.93
C PHE A 117 6.37 -4.99 9.41
N SER A 118 6.09 -3.98 10.22
CA SER A 118 7.13 -3.18 10.84
C SER A 118 6.78 -2.82 12.29
N THR A 119 7.79 -2.52 13.06
CA THR A 119 7.69 -1.86 14.37
C THR A 119 8.36 -0.51 14.30
N PHE A 120 7.93 0.42 15.13
CA PHE A 120 8.54 1.74 15.20
C PHE A 120 8.63 2.25 16.63
N ASP A 121 9.58 3.14 16.85
CA ASP A 121 9.80 3.82 18.11
C ASP A 121 10.35 5.23 17.82
N THR A 122 9.75 6.25 18.41
CA THR A 122 10.21 7.64 18.28
C THR A 122 11.21 8.02 19.39
N ARG A 123 11.49 7.11 20.32
CA ARG A 123 12.59 7.29 21.30
C ARG A 123 13.92 7.16 20.58
N ASP A 124 14.86 7.98 20.96
CA ASP A 124 16.23 7.90 20.42
C ASP A 124 17.03 6.76 21.07
N THR A 125 16.59 5.52 20.85
CA THR A 125 17.15 4.34 21.52
C THR A 125 18.28 3.68 20.76
N ASP A 126 18.29 3.75 19.42
CA ASP A 126 19.33 3.16 18.59
C ASP A 126 20.02 4.24 17.72
N LYS A 127 21.21 4.65 18.16
CA LYS A 127 22.03 5.66 17.46
C LYS A 127 22.70 5.12 16.19
N SER A 128 22.66 3.82 15.94
CA SER A 128 23.25 3.20 14.75
C SER A 128 22.35 3.24 13.53
N GLN A 129 21.05 3.47 13.72
CA GLN A 129 20.07 3.53 12.64
C GLN A 129 20.06 4.90 11.96
N PRO A 130 19.89 4.93 10.62
CA PRO A 130 19.63 6.19 9.93
C PRO A 130 18.38 6.85 10.49
N LYS A 131 18.42 8.15 10.73
CA LYS A 131 17.29 8.88 11.30
C LYS A 131 16.82 9.98 10.37
N MET A 132 15.54 10.18 10.37
CA MET A 132 14.87 11.42 10.03
C MET A 132 14.30 12.00 11.33
N ASP A 133 13.66 13.17 11.28
CA ASP A 133 13.31 13.96 12.46
C ASP A 133 12.38 13.28 13.49
N CYS A 134 11.71 12.17 13.12
CA CYS A 134 10.69 11.56 13.97
C CYS A 134 11.09 10.20 14.53
N GLY A 135 11.67 9.30 13.72
CA GLY A 135 12.04 7.97 14.18
C GLY A 135 12.44 7.03 13.06
N THR A 136 12.41 5.74 13.38
CA THR A 136 12.72 4.67 12.43
C THR A 136 11.74 3.52 12.60
N HIS A 137 11.14 3.06 11.48
CA HIS A 137 10.50 1.75 11.42
C HIS A 137 11.56 0.67 11.13
N ILE A 138 11.39 -0.48 11.74
CA ILE A 138 12.15 -1.69 11.41
C ILE A 138 11.19 -2.67 10.75
N ILE A 139 11.46 -3.03 9.50
CA ILE A 139 10.72 -4.07 8.79
C ILE A 139 11.11 -5.41 9.38
N THR A 140 10.12 -6.12 9.94
CA THR A 140 10.32 -7.38 10.66
C THR A 140 9.92 -8.61 9.85
N GLY A 141 9.26 -8.42 8.70
CA GLY A 141 8.83 -9.50 7.82
C GLY A 141 7.68 -9.12 6.91
N GLY A 142 7.17 -10.12 6.18
CA GLY A 142 6.04 -9.96 5.28
C GLY A 142 5.46 -11.28 4.82
N THR A 143 4.39 -11.22 4.03
CA THR A 143 3.72 -12.36 3.40
C THR A 143 3.86 -12.34 1.88
N GLY A 144 3.46 -13.42 1.22
CA GLY A 144 3.43 -13.53 -0.24
C GLY A 144 4.75 -13.12 -0.89
N LYS A 145 4.71 -12.16 -1.79
CA LYS A 145 5.89 -11.65 -2.50
C LYS A 145 6.90 -10.93 -1.59
N TYR A 146 6.48 -10.52 -0.38
CA TYR A 146 7.33 -9.87 0.62
C TYR A 146 7.87 -10.84 1.67
N LYS A 147 7.68 -12.17 1.51
CA LYS A 147 8.17 -13.16 2.46
C LYS A 147 9.70 -13.06 2.60
N GLY A 148 10.15 -12.91 3.84
CA GLY A 148 11.56 -12.76 4.17
C GLY A 148 12.12 -11.33 4.02
N ILE A 149 11.23 -10.33 3.79
CA ILE A 149 11.66 -8.93 3.74
C ILE A 149 12.14 -8.47 5.11
N THR A 150 13.23 -7.72 5.10
CA THR A 150 13.79 -6.99 6.25
C THR A 150 14.23 -5.61 5.80
N GLY A 151 14.34 -4.66 6.72
CA GLY A 151 14.77 -3.31 6.34
C GLY A 151 14.66 -2.30 7.45
N SER A 152 15.05 -1.08 7.12
CA SER A 152 14.99 0.09 8.00
C SER A 152 14.35 1.25 7.26
N GLU A 153 13.44 1.93 7.92
CA GLU A 153 12.63 3.02 7.35
C GLU A 153 12.71 4.26 8.26
N PRO A 154 13.78 5.04 8.19
CA PRO A 154 13.80 6.34 8.85
C PRO A 154 12.66 7.21 8.32
N PHE A 155 11.99 7.94 9.22
CA PHE A 155 10.82 8.74 8.86
C PHE A 155 10.79 10.09 9.56
N ALA A 156 10.14 11.06 8.91
CA ALA A 156 9.78 12.35 9.48
C ALA A 156 8.28 12.44 9.74
N CYS A 157 7.86 13.37 10.59
CA CYS A 157 6.46 13.59 10.92
C CYS A 157 6.06 15.01 10.48
N ILE A 158 5.18 15.11 9.49
CA ILE A 158 4.62 16.37 9.03
C ILE A 158 3.18 16.44 9.52
N ASN A 159 2.96 17.18 10.62
CA ASN A 159 1.64 17.39 11.16
C ASN A 159 0.80 18.25 10.21
N MET A 160 -0.39 17.76 9.88
CA MET A 160 -1.42 18.52 9.21
C MET A 160 -2.28 19.27 10.25
N PRO A 161 -3.02 20.30 9.86
CA PRO A 161 -4.00 20.91 10.75
C PRO A 161 -4.94 19.85 11.34
N ALA A 162 -5.22 19.94 12.64
CA ALA A 162 -6.14 19.02 13.29
C ALA A 162 -7.50 19.05 12.60
N LEU A 163 -8.08 17.88 12.39
CA LEU A 163 -9.43 17.74 11.87
C LEU A 163 -10.42 18.21 12.94
N ALA A 164 -11.23 19.22 12.60
CA ALA A 164 -12.27 19.72 13.50
C ALA A 164 -13.36 18.66 13.65
N GLY A 165 -13.77 18.39 14.89
CA GLY A 165 -14.90 17.51 15.18
C GLY A 165 -14.70 16.60 16.39
N PRO A 166 -15.76 15.88 16.81
CA PRO A 166 -15.67 14.94 17.89
C PRO A 166 -14.76 13.76 17.50
N GLY A 167 -13.91 13.30 18.42
CA GLY A 167 -13.06 12.13 18.26
C GLY A 167 -11.56 12.40 18.17
N GLY A 168 -11.13 13.67 18.08
CA GLY A 168 -9.70 14.04 18.17
C GLY A 168 -8.81 13.45 17.09
N TYR A 169 -9.32 13.31 15.85
CA TYR A 169 -8.54 12.84 14.72
C TYR A 169 -7.41 13.83 14.36
N THR A 170 -6.25 13.29 14.05
CA THR A 170 -5.12 14.06 13.55
C THR A 170 -4.64 13.46 12.23
N ALA A 171 -4.47 14.28 11.20
CA ALA A 171 -3.85 13.87 9.95
C ALA A 171 -2.35 14.15 9.98
N MET A 172 -1.56 13.28 9.38
CA MET A 172 -0.11 13.41 9.32
C MET A 172 0.42 12.77 8.05
N ASP A 173 1.30 13.48 7.35
CA ASP A 173 2.12 12.89 6.31
C ASP A 173 3.44 12.41 6.92
N ILE A 174 3.78 11.17 6.62
CA ILE A 174 4.99 10.54 7.13
C ILE A 174 5.85 10.11 5.94
N PRO A 175 6.80 10.96 5.51
CA PRO A 175 7.78 10.56 4.51
C PRO A 175 8.81 9.60 5.11
N HIS A 176 9.12 8.57 4.33
CA HIS A 176 10.08 7.51 4.65
C HIS A 176 11.17 7.44 3.59
N ASN A 177 12.35 6.96 4.01
CA ASN A 177 13.41 6.55 3.11
C ASN A 177 13.85 5.12 3.46
N THR A 178 13.19 4.15 2.84
CA THR A 178 13.26 2.74 3.23
C THR A 178 14.35 2.00 2.49
N ALA A 179 15.30 1.45 3.23
CA ALA A 179 16.25 0.45 2.72
C ALA A 179 15.73 -0.96 3.06
N TRP A 180 15.60 -1.83 2.07
CA TRP A 180 15.00 -3.15 2.24
C TRP A 180 15.71 -4.25 1.44
N GLU A 181 15.60 -5.50 1.90
CA GLU A 181 16.00 -6.70 1.16
C GLU A 181 15.05 -7.87 1.44
N ILE A 182 14.88 -8.76 0.45
CA ILE A 182 14.11 -10.01 0.54
C ILE A 182 15.09 -11.18 0.41
N LYS A 183 15.15 -12.01 1.44
CA LYS A 183 16.02 -13.20 1.53
C LYS A 183 15.33 -14.44 0.97
#